data_c59cb5a762c6ea085794c05e9fb53ce2
#
_entry.id   c59cb5a762c6ea085794c05e9fb53ce2
#
_cell.length_a   1.000
_cell.length_b   1.000
_cell.length_c   1.000
_cell.angle_alpha   90.00
_cell.angle_beta   90.00
_cell.angle_gamma   90.00
#
_symmetry.space_group_name_H-M   'P 1'
#
loop_
_entity.id
_entity.type
_entity.pdbx_description
1 polymer ?
#
loop_
_entity_poly.entity_id
_entity_poly.type
_entity_poly.pdbx_seq_one_letter_code
_entity_poly.pdbx_strand_id
1 'polypeptide(L)'
;PVNLLVQCQQCENAPCVKTCPFGANYYDENGLVRNDPDKCVGCNYCIASCPYDARWSHPITGLPMKCISPGCMEMINEGKQPACVQACPAEARLFGDILDPQSEISKKIASSRTELLMPNKGTKPNFFVVVSK
;
A
#
# COMPACT_ATOMS: atom_id res chain seq x y z
N PRO A 1 -7.28 -9.10 -22.47
CA PRO A 1 -7.41 -8.00 -21.48
C PRO A 1 -7.42 -8.54 -20.07
N VAL A 2 -6.77 -7.82 -19.17
CA VAL A 2 -6.69 -8.18 -17.75
C VAL A 2 -7.30 -7.05 -16.93
N ASN A 3 -8.22 -7.38 -16.05
CA ASN A 3 -8.77 -6.45 -15.08
C ASN A 3 -7.93 -6.52 -13.80
N LEU A 4 -7.34 -5.41 -13.43
CA LEU A 4 -6.50 -5.32 -12.24
C LEU A 4 -7.06 -4.27 -11.29
N LEU A 5 -7.28 -4.66 -10.04
CA LEU A 5 -7.65 -3.72 -8.99
C LEU A 5 -6.38 -3.03 -8.49
N VAL A 6 -6.28 -1.73 -8.73
CA VAL A 6 -5.14 -0.92 -8.31
C VAL A 6 -5.46 -0.25 -6.98
N GLN A 7 -4.56 -0.42 -6.02
CA GLN A 7 -4.64 0.20 -4.71
C GLN A 7 -3.29 0.81 -4.35
N CYS A 8 -3.16 1.36 -3.15
CA CYS A 8 -1.88 1.89 -2.69
C CYS A 8 -0.79 0.82 -2.79
N GLN A 9 0.32 1.17 -3.43
CA GLN A 9 1.43 0.25 -3.70
C GLN A 9 2.42 0.16 -2.53
N GLN A 10 2.20 0.89 -1.45
CA GLN A 10 3.09 0.92 -0.28
C GLN A 10 4.55 1.11 -0.70
N CYS A 11 4.81 2.13 -1.50
CA CYS A 11 6.08 2.36 -2.17
C CYS A 11 7.23 2.55 -1.17
N GLU A 12 8.37 1.94 -1.44
CA GLU A 12 9.59 2.17 -0.67
C GLU A 12 10.13 3.59 -0.89
N ASN A 13 9.99 4.09 -2.12
CA ASN A 13 10.37 5.45 -2.50
C ASN A 13 9.11 6.24 -2.82
N ALA A 14 8.31 6.54 -1.80
CA ALA A 14 6.96 7.08 -1.94
C ALA A 14 6.95 8.58 -2.26
N PRO A 15 6.42 9.01 -3.43
CA PRO A 15 6.27 10.43 -3.75
C PRO A 15 5.41 11.17 -2.73
N CYS A 16 4.36 10.51 -2.22
CA CYS A 16 3.46 11.12 -1.25
C CYS A 16 4.13 11.46 0.08
N VAL A 17 5.15 10.70 0.48
CA VAL A 17 5.96 11.03 1.67
C VAL A 17 6.87 12.22 1.37
N LYS A 18 7.51 12.21 0.20
CA LYS A 18 8.45 13.27 -0.19
C LYS A 18 7.79 14.63 -0.40
N THR A 19 6.57 14.65 -0.93
CA THR A 19 5.86 15.90 -1.21
C THR A 19 5.19 16.50 0.02
N CYS A 20 5.04 15.76 1.11
CA CYS A 20 4.35 16.25 2.30
C CYS A 20 5.24 17.22 3.08
N PRO A 21 4.92 18.55 3.08
CA PRO A 21 5.76 19.52 3.76
C PRO A 21 5.59 19.52 5.28
N PHE A 22 4.55 18.82 5.78
CA PHE A 22 4.20 18.82 7.20
C PHE A 22 4.64 17.55 7.91
N GLY A 23 5.26 16.61 7.19
CA GLY A 23 5.65 15.31 7.76
C GLY A 23 4.47 14.44 8.18
N ALA A 24 3.27 14.73 7.65
CA ALA A 24 2.08 13.94 7.95
C ALA A 24 2.10 12.57 7.29
N ASN A 25 2.72 12.45 6.11
CA ASN A 25 2.96 11.16 5.46
C ASN A 25 4.34 10.66 5.89
N TYR A 26 4.40 9.43 6.34
CA TYR A 26 5.63 8.86 6.89
C TYR A 26 5.66 7.35 6.67
N TYR A 27 6.85 6.76 6.85
CA TYR A 27 7.01 5.31 6.92
C TYR A 27 6.95 4.89 8.38
N ASP A 28 6.13 3.89 8.69
CA ASP A 28 6.12 3.34 10.04
C ASP A 28 7.29 2.36 10.25
N GLU A 29 7.36 1.77 11.42
CA GLU A 29 8.44 0.83 11.79
C GLU A 29 8.46 -0.42 10.92
N ASN A 30 7.33 -0.76 10.26
CA ASN A 30 7.22 -1.91 9.37
C ASN A 30 7.42 -1.53 7.89
N GLY A 31 7.74 -0.28 7.60
CA GLY A 31 7.92 0.22 6.24
C GLY A 31 6.63 0.56 5.50
N LEU A 32 5.48 0.52 6.18
CA LEU A 32 4.21 0.92 5.60
C LEU A 32 4.10 2.44 5.52
N VAL A 33 3.55 2.93 4.41
CA VAL A 33 3.29 4.36 4.24
C VAL A 33 2.00 4.72 4.96
N ARG A 34 2.09 5.62 5.92
CA ARG A 34 0.98 6.04 6.78
C ARG A 34 0.77 7.54 6.69
N ASN A 35 -0.42 7.98 7.10
CA ASN A 35 -0.76 9.39 7.23
C ASN A 35 -1.17 9.68 8.68
N ASP A 36 -0.56 10.71 9.27
CA ASP A 36 -0.91 11.19 10.60
C ASP A 36 -1.94 12.32 10.45
N PRO A 37 -3.21 12.08 10.82
CA PRO A 37 -4.25 13.09 10.66
C PRO A 37 -4.05 14.32 11.54
N ASP A 38 -3.28 14.22 12.62
CA ASP A 38 -3.01 15.34 13.51
C ASP A 38 -2.02 16.34 12.90
N LYS A 39 -1.16 15.88 12.01
CA LYS A 39 -0.20 16.73 11.29
C LYS A 39 -0.71 17.18 9.91
N CYS A 40 -1.69 16.47 9.37
CA CYS A 40 -2.21 16.71 8.03
C CYS A 40 -3.08 17.97 8.00
N VAL A 41 -2.81 18.85 7.03
CA VAL A 41 -3.59 20.08 6.83
C VAL A 41 -4.56 20.00 5.65
N GLY A 42 -4.63 18.86 4.97
CA GLY A 42 -5.56 18.67 3.87
C GLY A 42 -5.18 19.37 2.57
N CYS A 43 -3.90 19.65 2.34
CA CYS A 43 -3.44 20.32 1.11
C CYS A 43 -3.56 19.45 -0.15
N ASN A 44 -3.68 18.13 0.02
CA ASN A 44 -3.89 17.15 -1.05
C ASN A 44 -2.75 17.01 -2.06
N TYR A 45 -1.55 17.49 -1.76
CA TYR A 45 -0.37 17.28 -2.61
C TYR A 45 -0.06 15.79 -2.79
N CYS A 46 -0.26 15.00 -1.75
CA CYS A 46 -0.04 13.56 -1.80
C CYS A 46 -0.98 12.84 -2.78
N ILE A 47 -2.21 13.34 -2.92
CA ILE A 47 -3.18 12.81 -3.89
C ILE A 47 -2.67 13.09 -5.31
N ALA A 48 -2.25 14.33 -5.56
CA ALA A 48 -1.74 14.74 -6.87
C ALA A 48 -0.42 14.05 -7.23
N SER A 49 0.42 13.72 -6.25
CA SER A 49 1.74 13.12 -6.50
C SER A 49 1.70 11.62 -6.73
N CYS A 50 0.63 10.92 -6.34
CA CYS A 50 0.53 9.47 -6.49
C CYS A 50 0.34 9.08 -7.96
N PRO A 51 1.32 8.36 -8.58
CA PRO A 51 1.18 7.98 -10.00
C PRO A 51 0.13 6.89 -10.23
N TYR A 52 -0.32 6.24 -9.16
CA TYR A 52 -1.30 5.15 -9.21
C TYR A 52 -2.73 5.62 -8.96
N ASP A 53 -2.92 6.90 -8.65
CA ASP A 53 -4.22 7.47 -8.28
C ASP A 53 -4.87 6.67 -7.13
N ALA A 54 -4.06 6.30 -6.15
CA ALA A 54 -4.46 5.39 -5.07
C ALA A 54 -4.85 6.10 -3.78
N ARG A 55 -4.94 7.42 -3.81
CA ARG A 55 -5.38 8.24 -2.68
C ARG A 55 -6.65 9.01 -3.05
N TRP A 56 -7.51 9.20 -2.06
CA TRP A 56 -8.74 9.98 -2.22
C TRP A 56 -8.95 10.88 -1.02
N SER A 57 -9.80 11.89 -1.18
CA SER A 57 -10.17 12.79 -0.09
C SER A 57 -11.37 12.24 0.66
N HIS A 58 -11.26 12.21 1.99
CA HIS A 58 -12.38 11.77 2.83
C HIS A 58 -13.53 12.78 2.74
N PRO A 59 -14.78 12.34 2.48
CA PRO A 59 -15.88 13.25 2.18
C PRO A 59 -16.30 14.15 3.36
N ILE A 60 -16.00 13.75 4.57
CA ILE A 60 -16.38 14.52 5.76
C ILE A 60 -15.19 15.37 6.27
N THR A 61 -14.03 14.76 6.45
CA THR A 61 -12.86 15.44 7.04
C THR A 61 -12.04 16.22 6.02
N GLY A 62 -12.15 15.91 4.73
CA GLY A 62 -11.33 16.50 3.67
C GLY A 62 -9.86 16.06 3.69
N LEU A 63 -9.50 15.15 4.57
CA LEU A 63 -8.13 14.65 4.66
C LEU A 63 -7.90 13.50 3.68
N PRO A 64 -6.67 13.34 3.16
CA PRO A 64 -6.38 12.25 2.23
C PRO A 64 -6.46 10.89 2.91
N MET A 65 -7.05 9.95 2.23
CA MET A 65 -7.18 8.56 2.64
C MET A 65 -6.46 7.66 1.65
N LYS A 66 -6.05 6.50 2.11
CA LYS A 66 -5.46 5.45 1.28
C LYS A 66 -5.50 4.10 2.02
N CYS A 67 -5.17 3.05 1.31
CA CYS A 67 -4.80 1.80 1.94
C CYS A 67 -3.41 1.97 2.60
N ILE A 68 -3.20 1.67 3.83
CA ILE A 68 -3.96 0.79 4.71
C ILE A 68 -4.76 1.63 5.71
N SER A 69 -5.98 1.22 6.00
CA SER A 69 -6.87 1.92 6.92
C SER A 69 -6.55 1.58 8.38
N PRO A 70 -6.98 2.42 9.34
CA PRO A 70 -6.82 2.10 10.76
C PRO A 70 -7.43 0.75 11.16
N GLY A 71 -8.58 0.40 10.61
CA GLY A 71 -9.22 -0.89 10.89
C GLY A 71 -8.38 -2.09 10.46
N CYS A 72 -7.77 -2.01 9.27
CA CYS A 72 -6.85 -3.05 8.81
C CYS A 72 -5.58 -3.11 9.67
N MET A 73 -5.08 -1.96 10.13
CA MET A 73 -3.93 -1.95 11.03
C MET A 73 -4.23 -2.62 12.37
N GLU A 74 -5.42 -2.43 12.90
CA GLU A 74 -5.85 -3.14 14.12
C GLU A 74 -5.85 -4.65 13.91
N MET A 75 -6.39 -5.12 12.77
CA MET A 75 -6.39 -6.54 12.41
C MET A 75 -4.96 -7.10 12.34
N ILE A 76 -4.06 -6.38 11.68
CA ILE A 76 -2.66 -6.79 11.53
C ILE A 76 -1.98 -6.85 12.89
N ASN A 77 -2.20 -5.87 13.76
CA ASN A 77 -1.61 -5.84 15.09
C ASN A 77 -2.13 -6.97 16.00
N GLU A 78 -3.31 -7.49 15.70
CA GLU A 78 -3.88 -8.67 16.38
C GLU A 78 -3.41 -10.00 15.78
N GLY A 79 -2.53 -9.95 14.78
CA GLY A 79 -2.04 -11.14 14.09
C GLY A 79 -2.97 -11.67 13.00
N LYS A 80 -3.98 -10.89 12.62
CA LYS A 80 -4.93 -11.22 11.55
C LYS A 80 -4.47 -10.65 10.22
N GLN A 81 -5.09 -11.10 9.14
CA GLN A 81 -4.84 -10.57 7.80
C GLN A 81 -5.72 -9.34 7.53
N PRO A 82 -5.30 -8.44 6.61
CA PRO A 82 -6.15 -7.31 6.21
C PRO A 82 -7.49 -7.78 5.62
N ALA A 83 -8.48 -6.91 5.66
CA ALA A 83 -9.84 -7.22 5.24
C ALA A 83 -9.92 -7.75 3.80
N CYS A 84 -9.14 -7.15 2.88
CA CYS A 84 -9.14 -7.57 1.46
C CYS A 84 -8.61 -8.99 1.26
N VAL A 85 -7.66 -9.41 2.09
CA VAL A 85 -7.14 -10.79 2.08
C VAL A 85 -8.16 -11.75 2.64
N GLN A 86 -8.78 -11.40 3.77
CA GLN A 86 -9.80 -12.24 4.41
C GLN A 86 -11.04 -12.42 3.54
N ALA A 87 -11.44 -11.37 2.81
CA ALA A 87 -12.67 -11.35 2.04
C ALA A 87 -12.55 -11.99 0.66
N CYS A 88 -11.34 -12.22 0.15
CA CYS A 88 -11.17 -12.74 -1.21
C CYS A 88 -11.50 -14.24 -1.30
N PRO A 89 -12.62 -14.61 -1.97
CA PRO A 89 -13.00 -16.03 -2.05
C PRO A 89 -12.06 -16.85 -2.95
N ALA A 90 -11.36 -16.19 -3.87
CA ALA A 90 -10.40 -16.84 -4.77
C ALA A 90 -9.00 -16.98 -4.14
N GLU A 91 -8.82 -16.52 -2.90
CA GLU A 91 -7.52 -16.50 -2.21
C GLU A 91 -6.40 -15.88 -3.07
N ALA A 92 -6.76 -14.86 -3.83
CA ALA A 92 -5.87 -14.22 -4.80
C ALA A 92 -4.92 -13.19 -4.19
N ARG A 93 -5.07 -12.89 -2.90
CA ARG A 93 -4.30 -11.87 -2.20
C ARG A 93 -3.50 -12.46 -1.06
N LEU A 94 -2.26 -12.03 -0.95
CA LEU A 94 -1.38 -12.35 0.16
C LEU A 94 -0.85 -11.05 0.77
N PHE A 95 -0.69 -11.04 2.07
CA PHE A 95 -0.07 -9.95 2.81
C PHE A 95 0.90 -10.54 3.83
N GLY A 96 2.09 -9.94 3.93
CA GLY A 96 3.07 -10.39 4.91
C GLY A 96 4.38 -9.62 4.80
N ASP A 97 5.36 -10.08 5.57
CA ASP A 97 6.69 -9.49 5.62
C ASP A 97 7.57 -10.07 4.50
N ILE A 98 7.87 -9.25 3.50
CA ILE A 98 8.70 -9.67 2.36
C ILE A 98 10.18 -9.83 2.75
N LEU A 99 10.59 -9.31 3.91
CA LEU A 99 11.97 -9.48 4.40
C LEU A 99 12.16 -10.80 5.14
N ASP A 100 11.08 -11.47 5.54
CA ASP A 100 11.14 -12.79 6.15
C ASP A 100 11.11 -13.85 5.06
N PRO A 101 12.22 -14.59 4.82
CA PRO A 101 12.27 -15.59 3.76
C PRO A 101 11.36 -16.79 4.02
N GLN A 102 10.91 -16.98 5.25
CA GLN A 102 9.99 -18.06 5.62
C GLN A 102 8.53 -17.67 5.49
N SER A 103 8.22 -16.39 5.24
CA SER A 103 6.85 -15.95 5.06
C SER A 103 6.25 -16.51 3.77
N GLU A 104 4.93 -16.73 3.78
CA GLU A 104 4.20 -17.25 2.63
C GLU A 104 4.34 -16.31 1.42
N ILE A 105 4.28 -15.00 1.65
CA ILE A 105 4.42 -14.00 0.60
C ILE A 105 5.80 -14.05 -0.06
N SER A 106 6.87 -14.19 0.73
CA SER A 106 8.24 -14.29 0.19
C SER A 106 8.42 -15.54 -0.65
N LYS A 107 7.89 -16.67 -0.20
CA LYS A 107 7.92 -17.93 -0.95
C LYS A 107 7.14 -17.80 -2.26
N LYS A 108 6.00 -17.14 -2.24
CA LYS A 108 5.18 -16.94 -3.44
C LYS A 108 5.89 -16.05 -4.46
N ILE A 109 6.49 -14.95 -4.02
CA ILE A 109 7.26 -14.07 -4.90
C ILE A 109 8.43 -14.83 -5.54
N ALA A 110 9.16 -15.61 -4.74
CA ALA A 110 10.33 -16.36 -5.22
C ALA A 110 9.95 -17.46 -6.23
N SER A 111 8.76 -18.08 -6.07
CA SER A 111 8.31 -19.19 -6.91
C SER A 111 7.48 -18.77 -8.12
N SER A 112 7.22 -17.47 -8.29
CA SER A 112 6.32 -16.96 -9.33
C SER A 112 6.98 -15.85 -10.12
N ARG A 113 6.53 -15.66 -11.35
CA ARG A 113 6.84 -14.47 -12.12
C ARG A 113 5.94 -13.34 -11.65
N THR A 114 6.56 -12.23 -11.20
CA THR A 114 5.82 -11.07 -10.70
C THR A 114 6.15 -9.82 -11.52
N GLU A 115 5.23 -8.89 -11.55
CA GLU A 115 5.41 -7.59 -12.17
C GLU A 115 5.03 -6.49 -11.19
N LEU A 116 5.70 -5.34 -11.31
CA LEU A 116 5.41 -4.13 -10.58
C LEU A 116 4.69 -3.15 -11.50
N LEU A 117 3.76 -2.38 -10.93
CA LEU A 117 3.06 -1.34 -11.69
C LEU A 117 3.96 -0.11 -11.86
N MET A 118 4.01 0.41 -13.08
CA MET A 118 4.76 1.63 -13.43
C MET A 118 6.19 1.65 -12.87
N PRO A 119 7.02 0.63 -13.16
CA PRO A 119 8.39 0.59 -12.62
C PRO A 119 9.25 1.77 -13.07
N ASN A 120 8.90 2.40 -14.20
CA ASN A 120 9.58 3.57 -14.74
C ASN A 120 9.38 4.85 -13.89
N LYS A 121 8.44 4.85 -12.97
CA LYS A 121 8.21 6.00 -12.07
C LYS A 121 9.20 6.03 -10.89
N GLY A 122 9.95 4.96 -10.67
CA GLY A 122 10.96 4.90 -9.62
C GLY A 122 10.42 4.89 -8.18
N THR A 123 9.16 4.55 -8.00
CA THR A 123 8.52 4.54 -6.68
C THR A 123 8.86 3.32 -5.84
N LYS A 124 9.41 2.28 -6.46
CA LYS A 124 9.72 0.98 -5.83
C LYS A 124 8.51 0.41 -5.08
N PRO A 125 7.48 -0.05 -5.81
CA PRO A 125 6.27 -0.60 -5.19
C PRO A 125 6.56 -1.83 -4.34
N ASN A 126 5.81 -1.97 -3.26
CA ASN A 126 5.77 -3.20 -2.46
C ASN A 126 4.50 -4.01 -2.70
N PHE A 127 3.86 -3.77 -3.83
CA PHE A 127 2.71 -4.53 -4.31
C PHE A 127 3.13 -5.28 -5.57
N PHE A 128 3.08 -6.59 -5.51
CA PHE A 128 3.55 -7.47 -6.59
C PHE A 128 2.36 -8.16 -7.24
N VAL A 129 2.33 -8.14 -8.57
CA VAL A 129 1.29 -8.82 -9.35
C VAL A 129 1.88 -10.12 -9.88
N VAL A 130 1.27 -11.25 -9.48
CA VAL A 130 1.68 -12.56 -9.98
C VAL A 130 1.05 -12.77 -11.36
N VAL A 131 1.89 -12.90 -12.38
CA VAL A 131 1.45 -13.04 -13.78
C VAL A 131 1.56 -14.48 -14.28
N SER A 132 2.41 -15.29 -13.65
CA SER A 132 2.50 -16.72 -13.92
C SER A 132 3.19 -17.44 -12.77
N LYS A 133 2.92 -18.73 -12.69
CA LYS A 133 3.58 -19.58 -11.69
C LYS A 133 4.98 -19.98 -12.12
#